data_3289fff033885baf1963b0425db4791a
#
_entry.id   3289fff033885baf1963b0425db4791a
#
_cell.length_a   1.000
_cell.length_b   1.000
_cell.length_c   1.000
_cell.angle_alpha   90.00
_cell.angle_beta   90.00
_cell.angle_gamma   90.00
#
_symmetry.space_group_name_H-M   'P 1'
#
loop_
_entity.id
_entity.type
_entity.pdbx_description
1 polymer ?
#
loop_
_entity_poly.entity_id
_entity_poly.type
_entity_poly.pdbx_seq_one_letter_code
_entity_poly.pdbx_strand_id
1 'polypeptide(L)'
;MTRIVKEHDERREEILDTAQQLFSQKGYEQTAVQDITTTIGIAKGTFYHYFASKLDLLDELIERMIDFAISMIEPIIADPDMSALEKLDRFLDSIARWKLENKVFFLDIMRPYFGPDNTIFRQKANEASLAKVAPLLAKVINQGMAEGVFDIPHPVEVARVVLRLSQGLGEETAAFLLNGDFDSTSFDTLACKLVVYHTAVERLLKAPAGSIELIKLDDLRKWFE
;
A
#
# COMPACT_ATOMS: atom_id res chain seq x y z
N MET A 1 29.26 18.52 -15.90
CA MET A 1 28.54 18.22 -14.64
C MET A 1 27.39 17.24 -14.84
N THR A 2 26.62 17.28 -15.90
CA THR A 2 25.41 16.48 -16.15
C THR A 2 25.63 14.95 -16.21
N ARG A 3 26.75 14.48 -16.75
CA ARG A 3 27.04 13.03 -16.94
C ARG A 3 27.33 12.30 -15.62
N ILE A 4 28.09 12.93 -14.70
CA ILE A 4 28.45 12.31 -13.40
C ILE A 4 27.21 12.19 -12.49
N VAL A 5 26.32 13.19 -12.49
CA VAL A 5 25.06 13.16 -11.72
C VAL A 5 24.15 12.05 -12.24
N LYS A 6 24.02 11.92 -13.57
CA LYS A 6 23.21 10.88 -14.19
C LYS A 6 23.71 9.46 -13.88
N GLU A 7 25.03 9.25 -13.92
CA GLU A 7 25.64 7.96 -13.55
C GLU A 7 25.44 7.65 -12.04
N HIS A 8 25.40 8.68 -11.19
CA HIS A 8 25.15 8.53 -9.76
C HIS A 8 23.70 8.09 -9.51
N ASP A 9 22.73 8.76 -10.12
CA ASP A 9 21.31 8.45 -9.95
C ASP A 9 20.97 7.07 -10.54
N GLU A 10 21.50 6.73 -11.72
CA GLU A 10 21.31 5.41 -12.35
C GLU A 10 21.85 4.27 -11.45
N ARG A 11 23.00 4.47 -10.81
CA ARG A 11 23.58 3.47 -9.90
C ARG A 11 22.76 3.32 -8.62
N ARG A 12 22.23 4.42 -8.12
CA ARG A 12 21.36 4.43 -6.95
C ARG A 12 20.08 3.64 -7.19
N GLU A 13 19.41 3.88 -8.32
CA GLU A 13 18.23 3.13 -8.75
C GLU A 13 18.53 1.65 -8.95
N GLU A 14 19.67 1.29 -9.55
CA GLU A 14 20.08 -0.10 -9.71
C GLU A 14 20.23 -0.84 -8.37
N ILE A 15 20.76 -0.17 -7.34
CA ILE A 15 20.85 -0.73 -5.99
C ILE A 15 19.45 -0.92 -5.39
N LEU A 16 18.57 0.06 -5.53
CA LEU A 16 17.17 0.00 -5.06
C LEU A 16 16.39 -1.13 -5.73
N ASP A 17 16.46 -1.24 -7.05
CA ASP A 17 15.76 -2.28 -7.82
C ASP A 17 16.24 -3.68 -7.45
N THR A 18 17.57 -3.86 -7.33
CA THR A 18 18.15 -5.14 -6.91
C THR A 18 17.75 -5.50 -5.49
N ALA A 19 17.75 -4.53 -4.58
CA ALA A 19 17.31 -4.75 -3.21
C ALA A 19 15.83 -5.13 -3.14
N GLN A 20 14.97 -4.44 -3.88
CA GLN A 20 13.55 -4.75 -3.98
C GLN A 20 13.33 -6.19 -4.47
N GLN A 21 14.06 -6.61 -5.51
CA GLN A 21 14.00 -7.98 -6.01
C GLN A 21 14.44 -9.01 -4.97
N LEU A 22 15.57 -8.78 -4.29
CA LEU A 22 16.08 -9.71 -3.28
C LEU A 22 15.18 -9.77 -2.03
N PHE A 23 14.62 -8.63 -1.59
CA PHE A 23 13.66 -8.59 -0.48
C PHE A 23 12.36 -9.33 -0.82
N SER A 24 11.93 -9.26 -2.07
CA SER A 24 10.76 -10.02 -2.55
C SER A 24 11.03 -11.52 -2.66
N GLN A 25 12.25 -11.94 -3.02
CA GLN A 25 12.59 -13.35 -3.21
C GLN A 25 12.88 -14.09 -1.90
N LYS A 26 13.62 -13.50 -0.99
CA LYS A 26 14.09 -14.16 0.23
C LYS A 26 13.82 -13.41 1.54
N GLY A 27 13.17 -12.26 1.47
CA GLY A 27 12.86 -11.43 2.63
C GLY A 27 13.94 -10.43 3.01
N TYR A 28 13.52 -9.35 3.68
CA TYR A 28 14.43 -8.31 4.16
C TYR A 28 15.47 -8.85 5.14
N GLU A 29 15.03 -9.61 6.15
CA GLU A 29 15.92 -10.12 7.20
C GLU A 29 17.02 -10.99 6.63
N GLN A 30 16.69 -11.88 5.69
CA GLN A 30 17.61 -12.85 5.08
C GLN A 30 18.50 -12.24 3.99
N THR A 31 18.29 -11.00 3.59
CA THR A 31 19.10 -10.32 2.57
C THR A 31 20.23 -9.54 3.24
N ALA A 32 21.48 -9.91 2.96
CA ALA A 32 22.65 -9.14 3.37
C ALA A 32 23.02 -8.06 2.34
N VAL A 33 23.70 -6.99 2.78
CA VAL A 33 24.27 -5.99 1.85
C VAL A 33 25.21 -6.65 0.83
N GLN A 34 25.92 -7.72 1.26
CA GLN A 34 26.81 -8.48 0.38
C GLN A 34 26.05 -9.14 -0.78
N ASP A 35 24.81 -9.60 -0.56
CA ASP A 35 24.00 -10.21 -1.63
C ASP A 35 23.67 -9.19 -2.70
N ILE A 36 23.27 -7.98 -2.28
CA ILE A 36 22.94 -6.87 -3.19
C ILE A 36 24.18 -6.49 -4.00
N THR A 37 25.30 -6.26 -3.34
CA THR A 37 26.54 -5.83 -4.01
C THR A 37 27.10 -6.89 -4.94
N THR A 38 26.99 -8.17 -4.59
CA THR A 38 27.41 -9.28 -5.44
C THR A 38 26.54 -9.41 -6.68
N THR A 39 25.21 -9.24 -6.54
CA THR A 39 24.26 -9.31 -7.67
C THR A 39 24.53 -8.23 -8.71
N ILE A 40 24.85 -7.01 -8.27
CA ILE A 40 25.15 -5.87 -9.16
C ILE A 40 26.61 -5.90 -9.66
N GLY A 41 27.50 -6.58 -8.96
CA GLY A 41 28.94 -6.59 -9.27
C GLY A 41 29.68 -5.35 -8.80
N ILE A 42 29.29 -4.75 -7.67
CA ILE A 42 29.94 -3.57 -7.08
C ILE A 42 30.67 -3.89 -5.78
N ALA A 43 31.65 -3.06 -5.43
CA ALA A 43 32.32 -3.16 -4.14
C ALA A 43 31.38 -2.74 -2.98
N LYS A 44 31.52 -3.36 -1.81
CA LYS A 44 30.75 -3.00 -0.61
C LYS A 44 30.90 -1.52 -0.23
N GLY A 45 32.07 -0.91 -0.45
CA GLY A 45 32.28 0.52 -0.25
C GLY A 45 31.43 1.39 -1.17
N THR A 46 31.15 0.93 -2.40
CA THR A 46 30.25 1.62 -3.32
C THR A 46 28.82 1.66 -2.78
N PHE A 47 28.33 0.58 -2.20
CA PHE A 47 27.01 0.58 -1.53
C PHE A 47 26.95 1.65 -0.44
N TYR A 48 27.92 1.69 0.45
CA TYR A 48 27.94 2.65 1.57
C TYR A 48 28.19 4.11 1.15
N HIS A 49 28.54 4.34 -0.11
CA HIS A 49 28.56 5.69 -0.69
C HIS A 49 27.14 6.22 -0.96
N TYR A 50 26.17 5.31 -1.25
CA TYR A 50 24.78 5.66 -1.56
C TYR A 50 23.83 5.54 -0.36
N PHE A 51 24.03 4.52 0.47
CA PHE A 51 23.15 4.18 1.59
C PHE A 51 23.97 3.91 2.85
N ALA A 52 23.66 4.61 3.93
CA ALA A 52 24.39 4.46 5.19
C ALA A 52 24.26 3.05 5.81
N SER A 53 23.14 2.37 5.51
CA SER A 53 22.84 1.02 6.02
C SER A 53 21.82 0.30 5.13
N LYS A 54 21.60 -1.01 5.40
CA LYS A 54 20.47 -1.76 4.80
C LYS A 54 19.12 -1.18 5.23
N LEU A 55 19.04 -0.59 6.42
CA LEU A 55 17.84 0.04 6.92
C LEU A 55 17.54 1.36 6.18
N ASP A 56 18.57 2.16 5.91
CA ASP A 56 18.45 3.38 5.10
C ASP A 56 17.97 3.09 3.68
N LEU A 57 18.52 2.05 3.05
CA LEU A 57 18.02 1.53 1.77
C LEU A 57 16.56 1.08 1.83
N LEU A 58 16.17 0.41 2.92
CA LEU A 58 14.78 -0.01 3.13
C LEU A 58 13.84 1.19 3.25
N ASP A 59 14.21 2.19 4.03
CA ASP A 59 13.41 3.39 4.23
C ASP A 59 13.15 4.08 2.89
N GLU A 60 14.13 4.12 2.02
CA GLU A 60 13.97 4.71 0.69
C GLU A 60 13.14 3.86 -0.27
N LEU A 61 13.25 2.54 -0.23
CA LEU A 61 12.35 1.66 -0.97
C LEU A 61 10.89 1.88 -0.56
N ILE A 62 10.64 2.03 0.74
CA ILE A 62 9.32 2.33 1.28
C ILE A 62 8.81 3.69 0.77
N GLU A 63 9.66 4.72 0.81
CA GLU A 63 9.33 6.04 0.29
C GLU A 63 8.93 5.96 -1.20
N ARG A 64 9.74 5.29 -2.02
CA ARG A 64 9.46 5.08 -3.46
C ARG A 64 8.12 4.38 -3.70
N MET A 65 7.81 3.34 -2.93
CA MET A 65 6.53 2.62 -3.02
C MET A 65 5.33 3.50 -2.65
N ILE A 66 5.48 4.31 -1.60
CA ILE A 66 4.40 5.20 -1.15
C ILE A 66 4.21 6.35 -2.15
N ASP A 67 5.29 6.93 -2.67
CA ASP A 67 5.21 8.00 -3.67
C ASP A 67 4.55 7.52 -4.96
N PHE A 68 4.82 6.26 -5.36
CA PHE A 68 4.08 5.62 -6.46
C PHE A 68 2.58 5.49 -6.15
N ALA A 69 2.22 5.01 -4.96
CA ALA A 69 0.81 4.93 -4.56
C ALA A 69 0.13 6.31 -4.52
N ILE A 70 0.83 7.33 -4.01
CA ILE A 70 0.34 8.71 -3.97
C ILE A 70 0.10 9.25 -5.39
N SER A 71 1.00 8.96 -6.34
CA SER A 71 0.84 9.43 -7.73
C SER A 71 -0.43 8.91 -8.41
N MET A 72 -0.95 7.75 -7.98
CA MET A 72 -2.24 7.22 -8.45
C MET A 72 -3.45 7.91 -7.78
N ILE A 73 -3.27 8.37 -6.55
CA ILE A 73 -4.34 8.93 -5.72
C ILE A 73 -4.51 10.45 -5.94
N GLU A 74 -3.42 11.18 -6.12
CA GLU A 74 -3.44 12.64 -6.26
C GLU A 74 -4.38 13.15 -7.36
N PRO A 75 -4.43 12.56 -8.58
CA PRO A 75 -5.36 12.99 -9.61
C PRO A 75 -6.83 12.85 -9.18
N ILE A 76 -7.16 11.81 -8.41
CA ILE A 76 -8.52 11.58 -7.89
C ILE A 76 -8.89 12.67 -6.90
N ILE A 77 -7.97 13.00 -5.98
CA ILE A 77 -8.22 14.02 -4.96
C ILE A 77 -8.34 15.41 -5.58
N ALA A 78 -7.54 15.69 -6.61
CA ALA A 78 -7.49 17.00 -7.27
C ALA A 78 -8.67 17.23 -8.23
N ASP A 79 -9.43 16.22 -8.62
CA ASP A 79 -10.53 16.35 -9.57
C ASP A 79 -11.67 17.21 -8.98
N PRO A 80 -11.96 18.40 -9.55
CA PRO A 80 -13.00 19.29 -9.01
C PRO A 80 -14.43 18.80 -9.30
N ASP A 81 -14.61 17.91 -10.27
CA ASP A 81 -15.92 17.44 -10.72
C ASP A 81 -16.41 16.22 -9.93
N MET A 82 -15.54 15.62 -9.11
CA MET A 82 -15.90 14.49 -8.26
C MET A 82 -16.41 14.94 -6.88
N SER A 83 -17.52 14.35 -6.42
CA SER A 83 -17.97 14.44 -5.03
C SER A 83 -17.01 13.74 -4.06
N ALA A 84 -17.10 14.05 -2.78
CA ALA A 84 -16.29 13.42 -1.74
C ALA A 84 -16.50 11.90 -1.67
N LEU A 85 -17.72 11.42 -1.86
CA LEU A 85 -18.04 9.98 -1.89
C LEU A 85 -17.40 9.29 -3.09
N GLU A 86 -17.48 9.87 -4.28
CA GLU A 86 -16.82 9.33 -5.48
C GLU A 86 -15.29 9.31 -5.33
N LYS A 87 -14.71 10.37 -4.76
CA LYS A 87 -13.28 10.41 -4.46
C LYS A 87 -12.89 9.33 -3.46
N LEU A 88 -13.67 9.15 -2.40
CA LEU A 88 -13.42 8.14 -1.40
C LEU A 88 -13.49 6.72 -1.99
N ASP A 89 -14.53 6.43 -2.77
CA ASP A 89 -14.68 5.15 -3.47
C ASP A 89 -13.48 4.88 -4.39
N ARG A 90 -13.12 5.82 -5.26
CA ARG A 90 -11.98 5.69 -6.17
C ARG A 90 -10.64 5.61 -5.45
N PHE A 91 -10.48 6.36 -4.35
CA PHE A 91 -9.28 6.31 -3.52
C PHE A 91 -9.07 4.90 -2.94
N LEU A 92 -10.13 4.30 -2.40
CA LEU A 92 -10.08 2.97 -1.80
C LEU A 92 -9.98 1.87 -2.87
N ASP A 93 -10.68 2.02 -4.01
CA ASP A 93 -10.73 1.06 -5.12
C ASP A 93 -9.46 1.07 -5.99
N SER A 94 -8.76 2.21 -6.13
CA SER A 94 -7.61 2.34 -7.03
C SER A 94 -6.50 1.32 -6.74
N ILE A 95 -6.17 1.14 -5.47
CA ILE A 95 -5.14 0.18 -5.03
C ILE A 95 -5.65 -1.26 -5.17
N ALA A 96 -6.92 -1.50 -4.83
CA ALA A 96 -7.52 -2.83 -4.95
C ALA A 96 -7.58 -3.30 -6.40
N ARG A 97 -7.98 -2.42 -7.31
CA ARG A 97 -8.04 -2.67 -8.74
C ARG A 97 -6.67 -2.92 -9.35
N TRP A 98 -5.67 -2.09 -9.03
CA TRP A 98 -4.31 -2.31 -9.49
C TRP A 98 -3.77 -3.69 -9.06
N LYS A 99 -4.01 -4.09 -7.82
CA LYS A 99 -3.65 -5.41 -7.31
C LYS A 99 -4.31 -6.54 -8.10
N LEU A 100 -5.58 -6.40 -8.43
CA LEU A 100 -6.33 -7.40 -9.20
C LEU A 100 -5.82 -7.50 -10.63
N GLU A 101 -5.60 -6.38 -11.31
CA GLU A 101 -5.05 -6.33 -12.67
C GLU A 101 -3.63 -6.92 -12.75
N ASN A 102 -2.87 -6.86 -11.66
CA ASN A 102 -1.52 -7.41 -11.53
C ASN A 102 -1.48 -8.62 -10.59
N LYS A 103 -2.55 -9.43 -10.52
CA LYS A 103 -2.77 -10.50 -9.54
C LYS A 103 -1.55 -11.42 -9.34
N VAL A 104 -0.98 -11.97 -10.41
CA VAL A 104 0.16 -12.90 -10.33
C VAL A 104 1.37 -12.19 -9.70
N PHE A 105 1.75 -11.05 -10.25
CA PHE A 105 2.86 -10.24 -9.75
C PHE A 105 2.62 -9.81 -8.29
N PHE A 106 1.39 -9.42 -7.95
CA PHE A 106 1.02 -9.03 -6.59
C PHE A 106 1.18 -10.19 -5.61
N LEU A 107 0.71 -11.39 -5.94
CA LEU A 107 0.82 -12.57 -5.08
C LEU A 107 2.28 -13.00 -4.89
N ASP A 108 3.12 -12.90 -5.92
CA ASP A 108 4.55 -13.22 -5.84
C ASP A 108 5.30 -12.26 -4.89
N ILE A 109 4.91 -10.98 -4.87
CA ILE A 109 5.46 -10.00 -3.91
C ILE A 109 4.86 -10.20 -2.52
N MET A 110 3.57 -10.48 -2.42
CA MET A 110 2.87 -10.58 -1.12
C MET A 110 3.32 -11.79 -0.30
N ARG A 111 3.65 -12.91 -0.94
CA ARG A 111 4.07 -14.11 -0.22
C ARG A 111 5.30 -13.85 0.68
N PRO A 112 6.43 -13.34 0.17
CA PRO A 112 7.54 -12.95 1.04
C PRO A 112 7.22 -11.75 1.92
N TYR A 113 6.44 -10.75 1.43
CA TYR A 113 6.08 -9.55 2.20
C TYR A 113 5.35 -9.89 3.51
N PHE A 114 4.42 -10.84 3.49
CA PHE A 114 3.71 -11.32 4.68
C PHE A 114 4.49 -12.41 5.45
N GLY A 115 5.62 -12.85 4.94
CA GLY A 115 6.51 -13.76 5.66
C GLY A 115 7.10 -13.14 6.93
N PRO A 116 7.58 -13.98 7.88
CA PRO A 116 8.15 -13.51 9.14
C PRO A 116 9.40 -12.64 8.92
N ASP A 117 10.16 -12.89 7.85
CA ASP A 117 11.40 -12.20 7.52
C ASP A 117 11.20 -10.76 6.99
N ASN A 118 9.96 -10.29 6.84
CA ASN A 118 9.63 -8.94 6.39
C ASN A 118 8.80 -8.13 7.41
N THR A 119 8.79 -8.53 8.68
CA THR A 119 8.00 -7.85 9.72
C THR A 119 8.39 -6.38 9.89
N ILE A 120 9.69 -6.07 9.92
CA ILE A 120 10.19 -4.69 10.03
C ILE A 120 9.80 -3.88 8.79
N PHE A 121 9.90 -4.48 7.60
CA PHE A 121 9.46 -3.84 6.35
C PHE A 121 7.98 -3.44 6.42
N ARG A 122 7.09 -4.37 6.78
CA ARG A 122 5.65 -4.10 6.91
C ARG A 122 5.34 -3.00 7.91
N GLN A 123 5.96 -3.06 9.10
CA GLN A 123 5.74 -2.05 10.12
C GLN A 123 6.12 -0.66 9.62
N LYS A 124 7.32 -0.50 9.05
CA LYS A 124 7.78 0.79 8.52
C LYS A 124 6.91 1.28 7.36
N ALA A 125 6.55 0.40 6.42
CA ALA A 125 5.67 0.74 5.30
C ALA A 125 4.28 1.22 5.79
N ASN A 126 3.71 0.55 6.78
CA ASN A 126 2.43 0.94 7.37
C ASN A 126 2.52 2.30 8.08
N GLU A 127 3.59 2.56 8.84
CA GLU A 127 3.80 3.84 9.54
C GLU A 127 4.02 4.99 8.55
N ALA A 128 4.88 4.81 7.55
CA ALA A 128 5.16 5.81 6.52
C ALA A 128 3.92 6.08 5.64
N SER A 129 3.16 5.04 5.29
CA SER A 129 1.87 5.18 4.59
C SER A 129 0.89 6.03 5.39
N LEU A 130 0.72 5.76 6.68
CA LEU A 130 -0.15 6.58 7.55
C LEU A 130 0.31 8.04 7.60
N ALA A 131 1.61 8.29 7.67
CA ALA A 131 2.13 9.66 7.74
C ALA A 131 1.86 10.46 6.46
N LYS A 132 2.04 9.84 5.28
CA LYS A 132 1.91 10.50 3.97
C LYS A 132 0.49 10.48 3.41
N VAL A 133 -0.25 9.39 3.58
CA VAL A 133 -1.57 9.20 2.94
C VAL A 133 -2.72 9.75 3.78
N ALA A 134 -2.63 9.74 5.12
CA ALA A 134 -3.71 10.26 5.96
C ALA A 134 -4.04 11.75 5.70
N PRO A 135 -3.08 12.65 5.50
CA PRO A 135 -3.37 14.02 5.12
C PRO A 135 -4.12 14.15 3.78
N LEU A 136 -3.86 13.24 2.84
CA LEU A 136 -4.55 13.22 1.55
C LEU A 136 -6.00 12.77 1.70
N LEU A 137 -6.22 11.68 2.42
CA LEU A 137 -7.57 11.21 2.73
C LEU A 137 -8.35 12.25 3.54
N ALA A 138 -7.70 12.97 4.45
CA ALA A 138 -8.34 14.05 5.21
C ALA A 138 -8.84 15.20 4.31
N LYS A 139 -8.23 15.46 3.15
CA LYS A 139 -8.75 16.44 2.17
C LYS A 139 -10.11 15.98 1.63
N VAL A 140 -10.23 14.70 1.28
CA VAL A 140 -11.50 14.12 0.80
C VAL A 140 -12.57 14.16 1.90
N ILE A 141 -12.19 13.82 3.13
CA ILE A 141 -13.11 13.89 4.29
C ILE A 141 -13.58 15.32 4.54
N ASN A 142 -12.68 16.31 4.48
CA ASN A 142 -13.04 17.74 4.63
C ASN A 142 -14.00 18.20 3.52
N GLN A 143 -13.81 17.74 2.27
CA GLN A 143 -14.74 18.00 1.18
C GLN A 143 -16.12 17.41 1.51
N GLY A 144 -16.19 16.16 1.98
CA GLY A 144 -17.46 15.53 2.34
C GLY A 144 -18.17 16.20 3.51
N MET A 145 -17.43 16.79 4.45
CA MET A 145 -17.99 17.64 5.49
C MET A 145 -18.60 18.94 4.90
N ALA A 146 -17.91 19.54 3.94
CA ALA A 146 -18.41 20.73 3.25
C ALA A 146 -19.66 20.44 2.37
N GLU A 147 -19.73 19.24 1.79
CA GLU A 147 -20.88 18.74 1.04
C GLU A 147 -22.03 18.26 1.94
N GLY A 148 -21.81 18.17 3.26
CA GLY A 148 -22.81 17.71 4.24
C GLY A 148 -23.04 16.19 4.25
N VAL A 149 -22.14 15.41 3.62
CA VAL A 149 -22.22 13.93 3.58
C VAL A 149 -21.46 13.25 4.73
N PHE A 150 -20.53 13.96 5.38
CA PHE A 150 -19.83 13.52 6.58
C PHE A 150 -20.02 14.52 7.72
N ASP A 151 -20.09 14.01 8.94
CA ASP A 151 -20.18 14.85 10.16
C ASP A 151 -19.27 14.26 11.26
N ILE A 152 -18.01 14.66 11.24
CA ILE A 152 -17.00 14.12 12.15
C ILE A 152 -16.08 15.23 12.71
N PRO A 153 -15.59 15.10 13.95
CA PRO A 153 -14.48 15.89 14.45
C PRO A 153 -13.14 15.32 13.95
N HIS A 154 -12.11 16.17 13.91
CA HIS A 154 -10.71 15.74 13.69
C HIS A 154 -10.47 14.89 12.41
N PRO A 155 -10.69 15.44 11.20
CA PRO A 155 -10.62 14.69 9.93
C PRO A 155 -9.32 13.92 9.71
N VAL A 156 -8.16 14.44 10.13
CA VAL A 156 -6.86 13.78 9.98
C VAL A 156 -6.77 12.52 10.85
N GLU A 157 -7.25 12.58 12.09
CA GLU A 157 -7.23 11.41 12.98
C GLU A 157 -8.24 10.35 12.53
N VAL A 158 -9.40 10.77 12.03
CA VAL A 158 -10.36 9.85 11.43
C VAL A 158 -9.79 9.20 10.16
N ALA A 159 -9.10 9.96 9.30
CA ALA A 159 -8.39 9.41 8.14
C ALA A 159 -7.35 8.34 8.55
N ARG A 160 -6.60 8.57 9.63
CA ARG A 160 -5.65 7.57 10.18
C ARG A 160 -6.36 6.28 10.59
N VAL A 161 -7.52 6.39 11.26
CA VAL A 161 -8.30 5.21 11.68
C VAL A 161 -8.85 4.46 10.46
N VAL A 162 -9.39 5.17 9.47
CA VAL A 162 -9.87 4.56 8.20
C VAL A 162 -8.74 3.80 7.50
N LEU A 163 -7.56 4.41 7.38
CA LEU A 163 -6.40 3.75 6.77
C LEU A 163 -5.94 2.52 7.56
N ARG A 164 -5.95 2.56 8.89
CA ARG A 164 -5.62 1.38 9.71
C ARG A 164 -6.62 0.24 9.54
N LEU A 165 -7.91 0.56 9.42
CA LEU A 165 -8.93 -0.43 9.08
C LEU A 165 -8.67 -1.04 7.70
N SER A 166 -8.37 -0.21 6.69
CA SER A 166 -8.03 -0.68 5.34
C SER A 166 -6.76 -1.53 5.31
N GLN A 167 -5.74 -1.18 6.09
CA GLN A 167 -4.52 -1.99 6.25
C GLN A 167 -4.84 -3.36 6.87
N GLY A 168 -5.60 -3.39 7.97
CA GLY A 168 -6.01 -4.64 8.63
C GLY A 168 -6.82 -5.54 7.70
N LEU A 169 -7.78 -4.99 6.96
CA LEU A 169 -8.52 -5.72 5.92
C LEU A 169 -7.59 -6.26 4.83
N GLY A 170 -6.63 -5.45 4.40
CA GLY A 170 -5.62 -5.86 3.41
C GLY A 170 -4.75 -7.02 3.88
N GLU A 171 -4.31 -7.00 5.13
CA GLU A 171 -3.53 -8.08 5.76
C GLU A 171 -4.34 -9.37 5.88
N GLU A 172 -5.59 -9.31 6.35
CA GLU A 172 -6.48 -10.46 6.43
C GLU A 172 -6.80 -11.05 5.05
N THR A 173 -7.07 -10.21 4.06
CA THR A 173 -7.32 -10.63 2.67
C THR A 173 -6.08 -11.29 2.08
N ALA A 174 -4.90 -10.71 2.27
CA ALA A 174 -3.65 -11.28 1.77
C ALA A 174 -3.33 -12.62 2.44
N ALA A 175 -3.46 -12.73 3.77
CA ALA A 175 -3.27 -13.98 4.49
C ALA A 175 -4.19 -15.08 3.94
N PHE A 176 -5.43 -14.72 3.63
CA PHE A 176 -6.42 -15.61 3.07
C PHE A 176 -6.03 -16.09 1.65
N LEU A 177 -5.68 -15.16 0.77
CA LEU A 177 -5.24 -15.47 -0.61
C LEU A 177 -3.95 -16.29 -0.66
N LEU A 178 -3.05 -16.12 0.31
CA LEU A 178 -1.79 -16.85 0.37
C LEU A 178 -1.93 -18.28 0.91
N ASN A 179 -2.94 -18.54 1.73
CA ASN A 179 -3.20 -19.88 2.28
C ASN A 179 -3.87 -20.86 1.29
N GLY A 180 -4.42 -20.34 0.17
CA GLY A 180 -4.81 -21.16 -0.99
C GLY A 180 -6.11 -21.96 -0.86
N ASP A 181 -6.87 -21.79 0.22
CA ASP A 181 -8.17 -22.48 0.39
C ASP A 181 -9.29 -21.66 -0.28
N PHE A 182 -9.41 -21.80 -1.60
CA PHE A 182 -10.40 -21.09 -2.42
C PHE A 182 -11.70 -21.89 -2.55
N ASP A 183 -12.43 -22.09 -1.46
CA ASP A 183 -13.76 -22.65 -1.49
C ASP A 183 -14.85 -21.59 -1.24
N SER A 184 -16.13 -21.98 -1.40
CA SER A 184 -17.26 -21.08 -1.20
C SER A 184 -17.35 -20.56 0.25
N THR A 185 -17.02 -21.39 1.23
CA THR A 185 -17.03 -21.01 2.67
C THR A 185 -16.01 -19.92 2.95
N SER A 186 -14.92 -20.01 2.28
CA SER A 186 -13.81 -19.08 2.32
C SER A 186 -14.20 -17.71 1.75
N PHE A 187 -14.84 -17.70 0.58
CA PHE A 187 -15.40 -16.50 -0.02
C PHE A 187 -16.42 -15.83 0.90
N ASP A 188 -17.38 -16.60 1.43
CA ASP A 188 -18.44 -16.07 2.30
C ASP A 188 -17.86 -15.47 3.59
N THR A 189 -16.81 -16.10 4.16
CA THR A 189 -16.12 -15.56 5.34
C THR A 189 -15.46 -14.21 5.05
N LEU A 190 -14.78 -14.08 3.91
CA LEU A 190 -14.13 -12.83 3.52
C LEU A 190 -15.16 -11.76 3.16
N ALA A 191 -16.25 -12.12 2.49
CA ALA A 191 -17.37 -11.23 2.18
C ALA A 191 -18.02 -10.67 3.46
N CYS A 192 -18.25 -11.51 4.48
CA CYS A 192 -18.75 -11.06 5.78
C CYS A 192 -17.80 -10.06 6.45
N LYS A 193 -16.49 -10.30 6.40
CA LYS A 193 -15.50 -9.36 6.95
C LYS A 193 -15.55 -8.03 6.22
N LEU A 194 -15.60 -8.02 4.88
CA LEU A 194 -15.75 -6.81 4.08
C LEU A 194 -16.95 -5.98 4.52
N VAL A 195 -18.11 -6.58 4.69
CA VAL A 195 -19.32 -5.89 5.16
C VAL A 195 -19.09 -5.23 6.53
N VAL A 196 -18.40 -5.89 7.44
CA VAL A 196 -18.08 -5.33 8.76
C VAL A 196 -17.15 -4.12 8.63
N TYR A 197 -16.10 -4.21 7.82
CA TYR A 197 -15.17 -3.09 7.59
C TYR A 197 -15.85 -1.91 6.89
N HIS A 198 -16.66 -2.15 5.85
CA HIS A 198 -17.48 -1.10 5.19
C HIS A 198 -18.37 -0.38 6.20
N THR A 199 -19.16 -1.15 6.97
CA THR A 199 -20.04 -0.60 7.98
C THR A 199 -19.28 0.19 9.06
N ALA A 200 -18.08 -0.26 9.45
CA ALA A 200 -17.26 0.45 10.42
C ALA A 200 -16.81 1.82 9.89
N VAL A 201 -16.36 1.88 8.62
CA VAL A 201 -15.93 3.14 7.99
C VAL A 201 -17.12 4.09 7.81
N GLU A 202 -18.28 3.60 7.36
CA GLU A 202 -19.51 4.41 7.24
C GLU A 202 -19.92 5.02 8.58
N ARG A 203 -19.94 4.22 9.64
CA ARG A 203 -20.27 4.70 10.98
C ARG A 203 -19.26 5.71 11.51
N LEU A 204 -17.98 5.49 11.23
CA LEU A 204 -16.88 6.38 11.63
C LEU A 204 -17.02 7.76 10.96
N LEU A 205 -17.38 7.77 9.66
CA LEU A 205 -17.59 8.99 8.89
C LEU A 205 -18.99 9.59 9.06
N LYS A 206 -19.92 8.87 9.72
CA LYS A 206 -21.36 9.16 9.74
C LYS A 206 -21.94 9.28 8.34
N ALA A 207 -21.40 8.52 7.40
CA ALA A 207 -21.87 8.45 6.01
C ALA A 207 -23.18 7.68 5.90
N PRO A 208 -23.95 7.88 4.83
CA PRO A 208 -25.16 7.09 4.56
C PRO A 208 -24.81 5.59 4.47
N ALA A 209 -25.70 4.73 4.97
CA ALA A 209 -25.51 3.28 4.90
C ALA A 209 -25.47 2.79 3.45
N GLY A 210 -24.46 1.97 3.10
CA GLY A 210 -24.24 1.46 1.75
C GLY A 210 -23.61 2.47 0.78
N SER A 211 -23.08 3.60 1.29
CA SER A 211 -22.44 4.63 0.46
C SER A 211 -20.94 4.43 0.24
N ILE A 212 -20.31 3.50 0.97
CA ILE A 212 -18.85 3.27 0.94
C ILE A 212 -18.59 1.78 0.72
N GLU A 213 -17.85 1.46 -0.34
CA GLU A 213 -17.37 0.12 -0.63
C GLU A 213 -15.83 0.13 -0.69
N LEU A 214 -15.16 -0.46 0.32
CA LEU A 214 -13.69 -0.56 0.36
C LEU A 214 -13.15 -1.49 -0.73
N ILE A 215 -13.86 -2.58 -0.99
CA ILE A 215 -13.61 -3.55 -2.07
C ILE A 215 -14.98 -4.03 -2.56
N LYS A 216 -15.18 -4.03 -3.88
CA LYS A 216 -16.40 -4.53 -4.48
C LYS A 216 -16.44 -6.06 -4.42
N LEU A 217 -17.57 -6.63 -4.03
CA LEU A 217 -17.73 -8.10 -3.94
C LEU A 217 -17.43 -8.81 -5.28
N ASP A 218 -17.79 -8.18 -6.40
CA ASP A 218 -17.50 -8.72 -7.73
C ASP A 218 -16.00 -8.73 -8.05
N ASP A 219 -15.25 -7.73 -7.57
CA ASP A 219 -13.80 -7.72 -7.71
C ASP A 219 -13.14 -8.72 -6.75
N LEU A 220 -13.70 -8.88 -5.55
CA LEU A 220 -13.27 -9.95 -4.66
C LEU A 220 -13.44 -11.34 -5.31
N ARG A 221 -14.57 -11.58 -5.99
CA ARG A 221 -14.84 -12.87 -6.65
C ARG A 221 -13.79 -13.24 -7.68
N LYS A 222 -13.27 -12.26 -8.43
CA LYS A 222 -12.20 -12.45 -9.43
C LYS A 222 -10.87 -12.97 -8.83
N TRP A 223 -10.68 -12.83 -7.52
CA TRP A 223 -9.54 -13.41 -6.83
C TRP A 223 -9.65 -14.93 -6.68
N PHE A 224 -10.89 -15.47 -6.73
CA PHE A 224 -11.20 -16.88 -6.60
C PHE A 224 -11.33 -17.60 -7.96
N GLU A 225 -11.32 -16.86 -9.05
CA GLU A 225 -11.25 -17.35 -10.44
C GLU A 225 -9.80 -17.52 -10.90
#